data_35dc16099e27adea274b64000c4e65ed
#
_entry.id   35dc16099e27adea274b64000c4e65ed
#
_cell.length_a   1.000
_cell.length_b   1.000
_cell.length_c   1.000
_cell.angle_alpha   90.00
_cell.angle_beta   90.00
_cell.angle_gamma   90.00
#
_symmetry.space_group_name_H-M   'P 1'
#
loop_
_entity.id
_entity.type
_entity.pdbx_description
1 polymer ?
#
loop_
_entity_poly.entity_id
_entity_poly.type
_entity_poly.pdbx_seq_one_letter_code
_entity_poly.pdbx_strand_id
1 'polypeptide(L)'
;MIIWLTGQPGSGKTVLAGWLRSISNLNNRVEVIDGDDIREIFQNKDYSEAGRRRNIELAQNLALFLHKKKYNVIVSLVSPYRDQREDFKEKLGNDIKELYVHCSDDRGRNHFHVENYEPPLDNFIDVDTTNETPFETYEKIKEKLGLY
;
A
#
# COMPACT_ATOMS: atom_id res chain seq x y z
N MET A 1 -12.70 -4.81 -3.27
CA MET A 1 -11.48 -5.21 -2.51
C MET A 1 -10.55 -4.02 -2.40
N ILE A 2 -9.93 -3.86 -1.25
CA ILE A 2 -8.84 -2.90 -1.05
C ILE A 2 -7.54 -3.69 -0.90
N ILE A 3 -6.53 -3.35 -1.69
CA ILE A 3 -5.18 -3.90 -1.57
C ILE A 3 -4.30 -2.78 -1.03
N TRP A 4 -3.84 -2.93 0.19
CA TRP A 4 -3.04 -1.91 0.89
C TRP A 4 -1.59 -2.32 0.94
N LEU A 5 -0.73 -1.56 0.23
CA LEU A 5 0.71 -1.79 0.25
C LEU A 5 1.35 -0.86 1.26
N THR A 6 2.05 -1.43 2.22
CA THR A 6 2.82 -0.71 3.24
C THR A 6 4.29 -1.08 3.15
N GLY A 7 5.17 -0.18 3.50
CA GLY A 7 6.61 -0.40 3.46
C GLY A 7 7.39 0.88 3.27
N GLN A 8 8.70 0.81 3.49
CA GLN A 8 9.60 1.94 3.37
C GLN A 8 9.68 2.48 1.93
N PRO A 9 10.07 3.76 1.74
CA PRO A 9 10.38 4.28 0.42
C PRO A 9 11.44 3.42 -0.29
N GLY A 10 11.27 3.18 -1.57
CA GLY A 10 12.19 2.36 -2.35
C GLY A 10 11.98 0.86 -2.25
N SER A 11 10.96 0.41 -1.53
CA SER A 11 10.66 -1.03 -1.40
C SER A 11 10.02 -1.64 -2.65
N GLY A 12 9.48 -0.83 -3.56
CA GLY A 12 8.86 -1.29 -4.80
C GLY A 12 7.34 -1.18 -4.81
N LYS A 13 6.73 -0.50 -3.83
CA LYS A 13 5.27 -0.37 -3.73
C LYS A 13 4.63 0.24 -4.97
N THR A 14 5.13 1.39 -5.43
CA THR A 14 4.55 2.13 -6.56
C THR A 14 4.57 1.29 -7.83
N VAL A 15 5.69 0.63 -8.09
CA VAL A 15 5.85 -0.22 -9.27
C VAL A 15 4.91 -1.43 -9.20
N LEU A 16 4.85 -2.06 -8.03
CA LEU A 16 3.96 -3.21 -7.83
C LEU A 16 2.49 -2.81 -7.97
N ALA A 17 2.11 -1.64 -7.45
CA ALA A 17 0.75 -1.12 -7.61
C ALA A 17 0.40 -0.94 -9.09
N GLY A 18 1.33 -0.43 -9.89
CA GLY A 18 1.16 -0.29 -11.33
C GLY A 18 0.93 -1.63 -12.03
N TRP A 19 1.69 -2.66 -11.67
CA TRP A 19 1.52 -4.00 -12.19
C TRP A 19 0.17 -4.59 -11.80
N LEU A 20 -0.21 -4.46 -10.53
CA LEU A 20 -1.52 -4.94 -10.05
C LEU A 20 -2.67 -4.28 -10.81
N ARG A 21 -2.56 -2.99 -11.09
CA ARG A 21 -3.56 -2.27 -11.87
C ARG A 21 -3.62 -2.74 -13.32
N SER A 22 -2.47 -2.95 -13.95
CA SER A 22 -2.36 -3.14 -15.40
C SER A 22 -2.64 -4.56 -15.85
N ILE A 23 -2.21 -5.56 -15.08
CA ILE A 23 -2.23 -6.96 -15.54
C ILE A 23 -3.08 -7.89 -14.68
N SER A 24 -3.67 -7.38 -13.60
CA SER A 24 -4.59 -8.17 -12.80
C SER A 24 -5.99 -8.21 -13.43
N ASN A 25 -6.78 -9.21 -13.07
CA ASN A 25 -8.16 -9.32 -13.51
C ASN A 25 -9.14 -8.62 -12.56
N LEU A 26 -8.73 -7.51 -11.98
CA LEU A 26 -9.57 -6.73 -11.05
C LEU A 26 -10.73 -5.99 -11.74
N ASN A 27 -10.93 -6.19 -13.02
CA ASN A 27 -11.93 -5.50 -13.84
C ASN A 27 -11.54 -4.05 -14.15
N ASN A 28 -12.44 -3.34 -14.85
CA ASN A 28 -12.20 -1.97 -15.28
C ASN A 28 -12.39 -0.94 -14.18
N ARG A 29 -12.81 -1.35 -12.97
CA ARG A 29 -13.04 -0.45 -11.86
C ARG A 29 -11.92 -0.57 -10.83
N VAL A 30 -10.76 -0.09 -11.20
CA VAL A 30 -9.57 -0.11 -10.35
C VAL A 30 -9.01 1.30 -10.23
N GLU A 31 -8.80 1.75 -9.00
CA GLU A 31 -8.14 3.02 -8.71
C GLU A 31 -6.93 2.81 -7.83
N VAL A 32 -5.90 3.61 -8.07
CA VAL A 32 -4.69 3.62 -7.25
C VAL A 32 -4.63 4.91 -6.45
N ILE A 33 -4.43 4.77 -5.16
CA ILE A 33 -4.20 5.90 -4.26
C ILE A 33 -2.73 5.87 -3.86
N ASP A 34 -2.00 6.90 -4.25
CA ASP A 34 -0.58 7.08 -3.92
C ASP A 34 -0.44 8.16 -2.85
N GLY A 35 0.52 7.99 -1.94
CA GLY A 35 0.73 8.93 -0.84
C GLY A 35 1.08 10.34 -1.30
N ASP A 36 1.85 10.46 -2.38
CA ASP A 36 2.24 11.77 -2.92
C ASP A 36 1.03 12.50 -3.50
N ASP A 37 0.14 11.79 -4.17
CA ASP A 37 -1.10 12.37 -4.71
C ASP A 37 -1.99 12.91 -3.58
N ILE A 38 -2.10 12.18 -2.48
CA ILE A 38 -2.89 12.63 -1.33
C ILE A 38 -2.29 13.90 -0.73
N ARG A 39 -0.98 13.94 -0.60
CA ARG A 39 -0.31 15.14 -0.08
C ARG A 39 -0.51 16.34 -0.98
N GLU A 40 -0.47 16.15 -2.29
CA GLU A 40 -0.68 17.22 -3.26
C GLU A 40 -2.13 17.74 -3.21
N ILE A 41 -3.10 16.84 -3.28
CA ILE A 41 -4.52 17.21 -3.29
C ILE A 41 -4.93 17.94 -2.02
N PHE A 42 -4.49 17.47 -0.86
CA PHE A 42 -4.85 18.06 0.43
C PHE A 42 -3.82 19.06 0.93
N GLN A 43 -2.79 19.37 0.14
CA GLN A 43 -1.74 20.34 0.46
C GLN A 43 -1.08 20.06 1.83
N ASN A 44 -0.88 18.79 2.14
CA ASN A 44 -0.27 18.38 3.40
C ASN A 44 1.25 18.29 3.23
N LYS A 45 1.97 19.26 3.82
CA LYS A 45 3.43 19.32 3.83
C LYS A 45 4.02 19.00 5.19
N ASP A 46 3.18 18.51 6.11
CA ASP A 46 3.59 18.16 7.46
C ASP A 46 4.09 16.71 7.50
N TYR A 47 5.39 16.53 7.75
CA TYR A 47 6.03 15.22 7.85
C TYR A 47 6.26 14.78 9.30
N SER A 48 5.68 15.49 10.27
CA SER A 48 5.61 15.03 11.64
C SER A 48 4.71 13.80 11.75
N GLU A 49 4.71 13.13 12.89
CA GLU A 49 3.81 12.01 13.12
C GLU A 49 2.35 12.42 12.87
N ALA A 50 1.93 13.57 13.39
CA ALA A 50 0.56 14.05 13.22
C ALA A 50 0.21 14.24 11.73
N GLY A 51 1.11 14.85 10.97
CA GLY A 51 0.91 15.06 9.53
C GLY A 51 0.88 13.77 8.73
N ARG A 52 1.73 12.81 9.09
CA ARG A 52 1.74 11.48 8.47
C ARG A 52 0.46 10.71 8.78
N ARG A 53 0.00 10.74 10.03
CA ARG A 53 -1.26 10.09 10.43
C ARG A 53 -2.44 10.70 9.69
N ARG A 54 -2.45 12.02 9.53
CA ARG A 54 -3.48 12.73 8.78
C ARG A 54 -3.52 12.28 7.32
N ASN A 55 -2.36 12.17 6.69
CA ASN A 55 -2.27 11.73 5.29
C ASN A 55 -2.82 10.29 5.12
N ILE A 56 -2.47 9.41 6.04
CA ILE A 56 -2.96 8.02 6.06
C ILE A 56 -4.48 7.99 6.24
N GLU A 57 -5.01 8.76 7.17
CA GLU A 57 -6.45 8.84 7.41
C GLU A 57 -7.22 9.31 6.17
N LEU A 58 -6.70 10.32 5.48
CA LEU A 58 -7.29 10.79 4.24
C LEU A 58 -7.30 9.71 3.16
N ALA A 59 -6.20 8.98 3.01
CA ALA A 59 -6.12 7.86 2.08
C ALA A 59 -7.12 6.76 2.44
N GLN A 60 -7.25 6.43 3.72
CA GLN A 60 -8.23 5.45 4.19
C GLN A 60 -9.66 5.87 3.86
N ASN A 61 -9.99 7.13 4.09
CA ASN A 61 -11.33 7.65 3.80
C ASN A 61 -11.65 7.61 2.31
N LEU A 62 -10.68 7.96 1.46
CA LEU A 62 -10.84 7.87 0.01
C LEU A 62 -10.99 6.42 -0.45
N ALA A 63 -10.21 5.51 0.11
CA ALA A 63 -10.32 4.10 -0.22
C ALA A 63 -11.70 3.54 0.16
N LEU A 64 -12.22 3.92 1.32
CA LEU A 64 -13.58 3.53 1.74
C LEU A 64 -14.64 4.06 0.80
N PHE A 65 -14.53 5.31 0.39
CA PHE A 65 -15.47 5.93 -0.54
C PHE A 65 -15.51 5.16 -1.86
N LEU A 66 -14.35 4.89 -2.43
CA LEU A 66 -14.24 4.15 -3.69
C LEU A 66 -14.73 2.70 -3.55
N HIS A 67 -14.41 2.07 -2.43
CA HIS A 67 -14.87 0.72 -2.14
C HIS A 67 -16.41 0.65 -2.09
N LYS A 68 -17.06 1.63 -1.47
CA LYS A 68 -18.52 1.74 -1.46
C LYS A 68 -19.09 1.89 -2.87
N LYS A 69 -18.36 2.51 -3.77
CA LYS A 69 -18.74 2.69 -5.17
C LYS A 69 -18.41 1.46 -6.04
N LYS A 70 -18.01 0.36 -5.42
CA LYS A 70 -17.68 -0.91 -6.09
C LYS A 70 -16.39 -0.87 -6.91
N TYR A 71 -15.47 0.01 -6.54
CA TYR A 71 -14.12 -0.01 -7.09
C TYR A 71 -13.24 -0.99 -6.32
N ASN A 72 -12.31 -1.60 -7.04
CA ASN A 72 -11.14 -2.20 -6.42
C ASN A 72 -10.11 -1.09 -6.22
N VAL A 73 -9.54 -0.99 -5.03
CA VAL A 73 -8.64 0.11 -4.68
C VAL A 73 -7.28 -0.45 -4.31
N ILE A 74 -6.24 0.08 -4.92
CA ILE A 74 -4.85 -0.25 -4.59
C ILE A 74 -4.27 0.98 -3.91
N VAL A 75 -3.84 0.84 -2.65
CA VAL A 75 -3.28 1.95 -1.88
C VAL A 75 -1.79 1.72 -1.70
N SER A 76 -0.98 2.71 -2.05
CA SER A 76 0.48 2.65 -1.96
C SER A 76 0.98 3.79 -1.08
N LEU A 77 1.19 3.50 0.19
CA LEU A 77 1.73 4.45 1.17
C LEU A 77 2.76 3.75 2.06
N VAL A 78 3.66 4.53 2.63
CA VAL A 78 4.56 4.00 3.66
C VAL A 78 3.75 3.45 4.83
N SER A 79 2.78 4.21 5.34
CA SER A 79 1.87 3.81 6.43
C SER A 79 2.62 3.20 7.62
N PRO A 80 3.50 3.94 8.31
CA PRO A 80 4.41 3.33 9.28
C PRO A 80 3.76 2.92 10.61
N TYR A 81 2.51 3.31 10.85
CA TYR A 81 1.86 3.11 12.15
C TYR A 81 0.94 1.90 12.12
N ARG A 82 1.33 0.86 12.85
CA ARG A 82 0.59 -0.41 12.90
C ARG A 82 -0.83 -0.22 13.42
N ASP A 83 -1.03 0.62 14.41
CA ASP A 83 -2.36 0.87 14.99
C ASP A 83 -3.36 1.35 13.93
N GLN A 84 -2.98 2.30 13.08
CA GLN A 84 -3.85 2.78 12.00
C GLN A 84 -4.18 1.68 10.99
N ARG A 85 -3.20 0.86 10.62
CA ARG A 85 -3.41 -0.24 9.67
C ARG A 85 -4.32 -1.31 10.26
N GLU A 86 -4.08 -1.69 11.52
CA GLU A 86 -4.88 -2.73 12.18
C GLU A 86 -6.32 -2.27 12.38
N ASP A 87 -6.56 -1.03 12.80
CA ASP A 87 -7.90 -0.48 12.95
C ASP A 87 -8.66 -0.51 11.62
N PHE A 88 -7.99 -0.18 10.53
CA PHE A 88 -8.59 -0.18 9.20
C PHE A 88 -8.91 -1.61 8.73
N LYS A 89 -8.02 -2.55 8.97
CA LYS A 89 -8.26 -3.96 8.65
C LYS A 89 -9.44 -4.53 9.44
N GLU A 90 -9.57 -4.14 10.70
CA GLU A 90 -10.69 -4.58 11.53
C GLU A 90 -12.04 -4.13 10.95
N LYS A 91 -12.12 -2.90 10.47
CA LYS A 91 -13.34 -2.36 9.84
C LYS A 91 -13.73 -3.09 8.58
N LEU A 92 -12.77 -3.56 7.80
CA LEU A 92 -13.00 -4.12 6.47
C LEU A 92 -13.02 -5.63 6.43
N GLY A 93 -12.43 -6.30 7.40
CA GLY A 93 -12.41 -7.76 7.46
C GLY A 93 -11.82 -8.39 6.20
N ASN A 94 -12.62 -9.18 5.50
CA ASN A 94 -12.17 -9.88 4.29
C ASN A 94 -12.10 -8.99 3.04
N ASP A 95 -12.54 -7.75 3.14
CA ASP A 95 -12.54 -6.82 2.00
C ASP A 95 -11.21 -6.11 1.80
N ILE A 96 -10.23 -6.35 2.66
CA ILE A 96 -8.89 -5.77 2.57
C ILE A 96 -7.80 -6.84 2.62
N LYS A 97 -6.76 -6.63 1.83
CA LYS A 97 -5.51 -7.40 1.90
C LYS A 97 -4.37 -6.43 2.16
N GLU A 98 -3.61 -6.67 3.22
CA GLU A 98 -2.42 -5.89 3.54
C GLU A 98 -1.19 -6.59 2.98
N LEU A 99 -0.39 -5.88 2.19
CA LEU A 99 0.87 -6.36 1.65
C LEU A 99 2.02 -5.58 2.28
N TYR A 100 2.91 -6.27 2.95
CA TYR A 100 4.14 -5.67 3.48
C TYR A 100 5.24 -5.82 2.44
N VAL A 101 5.57 -4.70 1.79
CA VAL A 101 6.56 -4.67 0.70
C VAL A 101 7.90 -4.20 1.27
N HIS A 102 8.92 -5.02 1.14
CA HIS A 102 10.24 -4.70 1.67
C HIS A 102 11.35 -5.18 0.73
N CYS A 103 12.53 -4.60 0.90
CA CYS A 103 13.68 -4.88 0.06
C CYS A 103 14.96 -4.65 0.85
N SER A 104 15.88 -5.62 0.79
CA SER A 104 17.20 -5.50 1.42
C SER A 104 18.20 -4.75 0.55
N ASP A 105 17.91 -4.56 -0.75
CA ASP A 105 18.78 -3.86 -1.66
C ASP A 105 18.74 -2.35 -1.42
N ASP A 106 19.92 -1.69 -1.54
CA ASP A 106 19.97 -0.24 -1.58
C ASP A 106 19.57 0.22 -2.98
N ARG A 107 18.39 0.84 -3.10
CA ARG A 107 17.87 1.39 -4.36
C ARG A 107 18.03 2.92 -4.42
N GLY A 108 18.94 3.48 -3.62
CA GLY A 108 19.21 4.92 -3.59
C GLY A 108 18.18 5.73 -2.81
N ARG A 109 17.29 5.07 -2.06
CA ARG A 109 16.23 5.74 -1.31
C ARG A 109 16.28 5.50 0.21
N ASN A 110 17.35 4.87 0.70
CA ASN A 110 17.46 4.56 2.14
C ASN A 110 17.48 5.81 3.01
N HIS A 111 17.97 6.94 2.49
CA HIS A 111 17.97 8.22 3.21
C HIS A 111 16.57 8.81 3.40
N PHE A 112 15.55 8.30 2.69
CA PHE A 112 14.15 8.67 2.88
C PHE A 112 13.43 7.74 3.84
N HIS A 113 14.09 6.73 4.38
CA HIS A 113 13.46 5.78 5.28
C HIS A 113 12.86 6.48 6.49
N VAL A 114 11.66 6.05 6.86
CA VAL A 114 10.96 6.56 8.02
C VAL A 114 11.48 5.83 9.25
N GLU A 115 11.91 6.60 10.26
CA GLU A 115 12.31 6.03 11.54
C GLU A 115 11.09 5.43 12.26
N ASN A 116 11.31 4.38 13.01
CA ASN A 116 10.28 3.72 13.80
C ASN A 116 9.12 3.18 12.96
N TYR A 117 9.41 2.77 11.69
CA TYR A 117 8.42 2.03 10.92
C TYR A 117 8.05 0.73 11.65
N GLU A 118 6.76 0.48 11.80
CA GLU A 118 6.23 -0.68 12.52
C GLU A 118 5.74 -1.73 11.52
N PRO A 119 6.50 -2.81 11.26
CA PRO A 119 6.04 -3.86 10.35
C PRO A 119 4.75 -4.53 10.85
N PRO A 120 3.92 -5.07 9.96
CA PRO A 120 2.74 -5.83 10.39
C PRO A 120 3.16 -7.11 11.12
N LEU A 121 2.29 -7.57 12.02
CA LEU A 121 2.52 -8.79 12.82
C LEU A 121 1.61 -9.93 12.41
N ASP A 122 0.36 -9.63 12.03
CA ASP A 122 -0.66 -10.62 11.74
C ASP A 122 -1.44 -10.27 10.47
N ASN A 123 -1.98 -11.28 9.83
CA ASN A 123 -2.92 -11.15 8.73
C ASN A 123 -2.41 -10.20 7.64
N PHE A 124 -1.27 -10.54 7.07
CA PHE A 124 -0.66 -9.80 5.96
C PHE A 124 0.03 -10.75 4.99
N ILE A 125 0.29 -10.26 3.80
CA ILE A 125 1.07 -10.97 2.78
C ILE A 125 2.47 -10.35 2.78
N ASP A 126 3.49 -11.18 3.02
CA ASP A 126 4.88 -10.73 2.96
C ASP A 126 5.34 -10.64 1.51
N VAL A 127 5.91 -9.51 1.13
CA VAL A 127 6.37 -9.25 -0.24
C VAL A 127 7.81 -8.74 -0.21
N ASP A 128 8.75 -9.67 -0.36
CA ASP A 128 10.18 -9.33 -0.48
C ASP A 128 10.52 -9.12 -1.95
N THR A 129 10.90 -7.91 -2.32
CA THR A 129 11.25 -7.56 -3.69
C THR A 129 12.75 -7.62 -3.97
N THR A 130 13.55 -8.07 -3.01
CA THR A 130 15.01 -8.17 -3.14
C THR A 130 15.37 -9.08 -4.32
N ASN A 131 16.21 -8.57 -5.23
CA ASN A 131 16.68 -9.31 -6.41
C ASN A 131 15.57 -9.85 -7.33
N GLU A 132 14.40 -9.21 -7.29
CA GLU A 132 13.28 -9.59 -8.16
C GLU A 132 12.90 -8.46 -9.12
N THR A 133 12.43 -8.84 -10.31
CA THR A 133 11.74 -7.89 -11.18
C THR A 133 10.31 -7.69 -10.66
N PRO A 134 9.65 -6.57 -11.01
CA PRO A 134 8.25 -6.37 -10.63
C PRO A 134 7.32 -7.49 -11.11
N PHE A 135 7.57 -8.03 -12.29
CA PHE A 135 6.78 -9.15 -12.82
C PHE A 135 6.94 -10.41 -11.96
N GLU A 136 8.18 -10.75 -11.59
CA GLU A 136 8.43 -11.90 -10.72
C GLU A 136 7.72 -11.75 -9.37
N THR A 137 7.76 -10.56 -8.79
CA THR A 137 7.04 -10.26 -7.55
C THR A 137 5.54 -10.43 -7.71
N TYR A 138 4.98 -9.88 -8.80
CA TYR A 138 3.56 -10.01 -9.10
C TYR A 138 3.14 -11.49 -9.22
N GLU A 139 3.88 -12.27 -10.01
CA GLU A 139 3.58 -13.69 -10.21
C GLU A 139 3.55 -14.46 -8.89
N LYS A 140 4.44 -14.11 -7.97
CA LYS A 140 4.57 -14.76 -6.68
C LYS A 140 3.36 -14.49 -5.76
N ILE A 141 2.75 -13.32 -5.85
CA ILE A 141 1.68 -12.91 -4.92
C ILE A 141 0.27 -12.99 -5.50
N LYS A 142 0.13 -13.11 -6.82
CA LYS A 142 -1.19 -13.04 -7.47
C LYS A 142 -2.19 -14.07 -6.93
N GLU A 143 -1.73 -15.28 -6.66
CA GLU A 143 -2.59 -16.35 -6.13
C GLU A 143 -3.05 -16.01 -4.71
N LYS A 144 -2.15 -15.45 -3.89
CA LYS A 144 -2.47 -15.05 -2.53
C LYS A 144 -3.50 -13.94 -2.48
N LEU A 145 -3.59 -13.15 -3.56
CA LEU A 145 -4.57 -12.08 -3.70
C LEU A 145 -5.88 -12.56 -4.35
N GLY A 146 -5.93 -13.81 -4.80
CA GLY A 146 -7.08 -14.31 -5.55
C GLY A 146 -7.14 -13.78 -6.99
N LEU A 147 -6.02 -13.37 -7.55
CA LEU A 147 -5.90 -12.90 -8.93
C LEU A 147 -5.32 -14.00 -9.83
N TYR A 148 -5.90 -14.17 -11.01
CA TYR A 148 -5.50 -15.23 -11.94
C TYR A 148 -5.26 -14.72 -13.35
#